data_66673808d4c3126cbffdf01c8ce545f9
#
_entry.id   66673808d4c3126cbffdf01c8ce545f9
#
_cell.length_a   1.000
_cell.length_b   1.000
_cell.length_c   1.000
_cell.angle_alpha   90.00
_cell.angle_beta   90.00
_cell.angle_gamma   90.00
#
_symmetry.space_group_name_H-M   'P 1'
#
loop_
_entity.id
_entity.type
_entity.pdbx_description
1 polymer ?
#
loop_
_entity_poly.entity_id
_entity_poly.type
_entity_poly.pdbx_seq_one_letter_code
_entity_poly.pdbx_strand_id
1 'polypeptide(L)'
;EDNIITDFLNTNYGLSMKYIPYKGGGAVAKDVAGKQINSSVNNPSEAIGFWQSGDMVPLVAFTNERLPMFPEVPTLREKGGEFSYFMQRSVVGAPGMSEEARAYYTELFTKVYNSEDWQAYQSKKSLMGDLMSGDQLSDYWRDQRDNHEQILRSSGAIR
;
A
#
# COMPACT_ATOMS: atom_id res chain seq x y z
N GLU A 1 6.64 0.56 -4.65
CA GLU A 1 5.21 0.80 -4.93
C GLU A 1 4.99 2.08 -5.71
N ASP A 2 5.55 3.20 -5.30
CA ASP A 2 5.29 4.53 -5.89
C ASP A 2 5.67 4.58 -7.37
N ASN A 3 6.80 3.98 -7.75
CA ASN A 3 7.22 3.89 -9.15
C ASN A 3 6.27 3.04 -9.98
N ILE A 4 5.79 1.92 -9.44
CA ILE A 4 4.83 1.04 -10.13
C ILE A 4 3.52 1.79 -10.42
N ILE A 5 3.01 2.54 -9.45
CA ILE A 5 1.81 3.36 -9.63
C ILE A 5 2.07 4.48 -10.64
N THR A 6 3.23 5.14 -10.58
CA THR A 6 3.60 6.17 -11.55
C THR A 6 3.67 5.60 -12.97
N ASP A 7 4.31 4.45 -13.17
CA ASP A 7 4.41 3.77 -14.47
C ASP A 7 3.04 3.32 -14.97
N PHE A 8 2.19 2.78 -14.08
CA PHE A 8 0.81 2.43 -14.41
C PHE A 8 0.01 3.64 -14.91
N LEU A 9 0.07 4.77 -14.20
CA LEU A 9 -0.64 5.99 -14.59
C LEU A 9 -0.11 6.57 -15.90
N ASN A 10 1.19 6.60 -16.10
CA ASN A 10 1.79 7.05 -17.35
C ASN A 10 1.34 6.19 -18.54
N THR A 11 1.39 4.87 -18.37
CA THR A 11 1.07 3.93 -19.46
C THR A 11 -0.41 3.92 -19.81
N ASN A 12 -1.29 3.90 -18.81
CA ASN A 12 -2.73 3.68 -19.05
C ASN A 12 -3.51 4.98 -19.29
N TYR A 13 -3.00 6.13 -18.82
CA TYR A 13 -3.67 7.41 -18.96
C TYR A 13 -2.90 8.43 -19.80
N GLY A 14 -1.79 8.01 -20.44
CA GLY A 14 -0.98 8.88 -21.32
C GLY A 14 -0.34 10.04 -20.57
N LEU A 15 -0.06 9.88 -19.29
CA LEU A 15 0.61 10.91 -18.49
C LEU A 15 2.13 10.89 -18.75
N SER A 16 2.79 11.97 -18.37
CA SER A 16 4.25 12.13 -18.46
C SER A 16 4.82 12.50 -17.09
N MET A 17 4.41 11.79 -16.06
CA MET A 17 4.88 11.99 -14.68
C MET A 17 6.34 11.55 -14.58
N LYS A 18 7.17 12.38 -13.93
CA LYS A 18 8.56 12.04 -13.61
C LYS A 18 8.62 11.51 -12.18
N TYR A 19 9.01 10.26 -12.04
CA TYR A 19 9.26 9.68 -10.72
C TYR A 19 10.55 10.23 -10.11
N ILE A 20 10.47 10.72 -8.87
CA ILE A 20 11.60 11.20 -8.07
C ILE A 20 11.64 10.39 -6.78
N PRO A 21 12.66 9.53 -6.58
CA PRO A 21 12.73 8.68 -5.37
C PRO A 21 13.06 9.52 -4.12
N TYR A 22 12.38 9.19 -3.03
CA TYR A 22 12.59 9.75 -1.69
C TYR A 22 12.98 8.65 -0.69
N LYS A 23 13.57 9.05 0.44
CA LYS A 23 13.95 8.12 1.51
C LYS A 23 12.78 7.69 2.42
N GLY A 24 11.52 7.98 2.03
CA GLY A 24 10.32 7.59 2.74
C GLY A 24 9.17 8.55 2.53
N GLY A 25 7.94 8.05 2.72
CA GLY A 25 6.71 8.76 2.41
C GLY A 25 6.50 10.06 3.21
N GLY A 26 6.96 10.13 4.45
CA GLY A 26 6.89 11.37 5.22
C GLY A 26 7.74 12.51 4.63
N ALA A 27 8.87 12.20 3.99
CA ALA A 27 9.71 13.21 3.36
C ALA A 27 9.04 13.75 2.07
N VAL A 28 8.50 12.86 1.24
CA VAL A 28 7.78 13.28 0.03
C VAL A 28 6.50 14.04 0.36
N ALA A 29 5.74 13.63 1.39
CA ALA A 29 4.55 14.34 1.84
C ALA A 29 4.86 15.78 2.27
N LYS A 30 5.96 15.99 3.00
CA LYS A 30 6.44 17.32 3.38
C LYS A 30 6.74 18.21 2.17
N ASP A 31 7.37 17.66 1.12
CA ASP A 31 7.72 18.41 -0.07
C ASP A 31 6.50 18.75 -0.94
N VAL A 32 5.47 17.88 -0.96
CA VAL A 32 4.19 18.21 -1.57
C VAL A 32 3.49 19.33 -0.80
N ALA A 33 3.38 19.22 0.53
CA ALA A 33 2.80 20.25 1.39
C ALA A 33 3.57 21.58 1.25
N GLY A 34 4.90 21.51 1.13
CA GLY A 34 5.79 22.65 0.89
C GLY A 34 5.81 23.15 -0.56
N LYS A 35 5.00 22.56 -1.46
CA LYS A 35 4.91 22.94 -2.90
C LYS A 35 6.24 22.81 -3.67
N GLN A 36 7.14 21.94 -3.21
CA GLN A 36 8.41 21.65 -3.90
C GLN A 36 8.22 20.66 -5.05
N ILE A 37 7.22 19.78 -4.93
CA ILE A 37 6.78 18.84 -5.96
C ILE A 37 5.25 18.89 -6.07
N ASN A 38 4.70 18.43 -7.18
CA ASN A 38 3.30 18.61 -7.51
C ASN A 38 2.37 17.54 -6.92
N SER A 39 2.85 16.32 -6.80
CA SER A 39 2.05 15.17 -6.34
C SER A 39 2.93 14.08 -5.78
N SER A 40 2.34 13.17 -5.03
CA SER A 40 3.00 11.96 -4.52
C SER A 40 2.02 10.81 -4.43
N VAL A 41 2.56 9.60 -4.35
CA VAL A 41 1.86 8.42 -3.86
C VAL A 41 2.27 8.24 -2.40
N ASN A 42 1.31 8.07 -1.52
CA ASN A 42 1.58 7.90 -0.09
C ASN A 42 0.68 6.81 0.51
N ASN A 43 1.22 6.07 1.46
CA ASN A 43 0.36 5.33 2.38
C ASN A 43 -0.34 6.33 3.33
N PRO A 44 -1.61 6.11 3.70
CA PRO A 44 -2.35 7.07 4.53
C PRO A 44 -1.60 7.49 5.79
N SER A 45 -0.97 6.54 6.49
CA SER A 45 -0.24 6.81 7.73
C SER A 45 0.93 7.79 7.60
N GLU A 46 1.41 8.07 6.39
CA GLU A 46 2.55 8.94 6.12
C GLU A 46 2.13 10.39 5.87
N ALA A 47 0.91 10.60 5.38
CA ALA A 47 0.42 11.90 4.94
C ALA A 47 -0.83 12.38 5.71
N ILE A 48 -1.39 11.58 6.62
CA ILE A 48 -2.68 11.83 7.28
C ILE A 48 -2.75 13.20 7.97
N GLY A 49 -1.65 13.65 8.58
CA GLY A 49 -1.58 14.96 9.22
C GLY A 49 -1.72 16.12 8.23
N PHE A 50 -1.08 16.00 7.06
CA PHE A 50 -1.18 17.00 5.98
C PHE A 50 -2.55 17.00 5.29
N TRP A 51 -3.21 15.84 5.21
CA TRP A 51 -4.57 15.73 4.69
C TRP A 51 -5.58 16.37 5.65
N GLN A 52 -5.43 16.12 6.94
CA GLN A 52 -6.30 16.70 7.97
C GLN A 52 -6.12 18.20 8.13
N SER A 53 -4.90 18.74 7.95
CA SER A 53 -4.64 20.18 7.96
C SER A 53 -5.05 20.90 6.65
N GLY A 54 -5.28 20.14 5.57
CA GLY A 54 -5.58 20.71 4.25
C GLY A 54 -4.34 21.15 3.46
N ASP A 55 -3.13 20.87 3.95
CA ASP A 55 -1.87 21.18 3.24
C ASP A 55 -1.62 20.26 2.06
N MET A 56 -2.27 19.09 2.06
CA MET A 56 -2.34 18.16 0.95
C MET A 56 -3.76 17.69 0.75
N VAL A 57 -4.14 17.40 -0.49
CA VAL A 57 -5.47 16.90 -0.85
C VAL A 57 -5.32 15.52 -1.48
N PRO A 58 -5.85 14.44 -0.85
CA PRO A 58 -5.89 13.14 -1.47
C PRO A 58 -6.87 13.15 -2.65
N LEU A 59 -6.41 12.74 -3.83
CA LEU A 59 -7.19 12.84 -5.07
C LEU A 59 -7.91 11.52 -5.40
N VAL A 60 -7.24 10.39 -5.15
CA VAL A 60 -7.74 9.06 -5.47
C VAL A 60 -7.07 8.03 -4.58
N ALA A 61 -7.82 6.99 -4.19
CA ALA A 61 -7.31 5.83 -3.49
C ALA A 61 -7.14 4.65 -4.47
N PHE A 62 -6.04 3.91 -4.36
CA PHE A 62 -5.77 2.70 -5.14
C PHE A 62 -6.26 1.44 -4.42
N THR A 63 -7.34 1.56 -3.68
CA THR A 63 -7.98 0.48 -2.93
C THR A 63 -9.27 0.04 -3.62
N ASN A 64 -9.78 -1.14 -3.27
CA ASN A 64 -11.04 -1.66 -3.82
C ASN A 64 -12.25 -0.83 -3.34
N GLU A 65 -12.16 -0.29 -2.13
CA GLU A 65 -13.19 0.53 -1.47
C GLU A 65 -12.56 1.81 -0.95
N ARG A 66 -13.36 2.83 -0.68
CA ARG A 66 -12.89 4.09 -0.11
C ARG A 66 -12.28 3.87 1.28
N LEU A 67 -11.28 4.67 1.60
CA LEU A 67 -10.68 4.65 2.94
C LEU A 67 -11.70 5.12 3.98
N PRO A 68 -11.93 4.37 5.07
CA PRO A 68 -12.90 4.75 6.10
C PRO A 68 -12.64 6.13 6.72
N MET A 69 -11.38 6.53 6.85
CA MET A 69 -11.01 7.85 7.38
C MET A 69 -11.19 9.00 6.37
N PHE A 70 -11.33 8.71 5.09
CA PHE A 70 -11.47 9.69 4.01
C PHE A 70 -12.55 9.22 3.01
N PRO A 71 -13.81 9.11 3.45
CA PRO A 71 -14.89 8.58 2.64
C PRO A 71 -15.24 9.47 1.44
N GLU A 72 -14.79 10.72 1.44
CA GLU A 72 -14.94 11.66 0.31
C GLU A 72 -13.96 11.38 -0.84
N VAL A 73 -12.85 10.65 -0.57
CA VAL A 73 -11.83 10.35 -1.58
C VAL A 73 -12.28 9.15 -2.41
N PRO A 74 -12.50 9.32 -3.72
CA PRO A 74 -12.92 8.24 -4.58
C PRO A 74 -11.78 7.22 -4.79
N THR A 75 -12.14 5.99 -5.09
CA THR A 75 -11.17 5.01 -5.58
C THR A 75 -10.91 5.22 -7.08
N LEU A 76 -9.77 4.69 -7.57
CA LEU A 76 -9.50 4.66 -9.00
C LEU A 76 -10.57 3.86 -9.76
N ARG A 77 -11.11 2.80 -9.15
CA ARG A 77 -12.20 1.98 -9.74
C ARG A 77 -13.48 2.80 -9.96
N GLU A 78 -13.86 3.65 -9.03
CA GLU A 78 -14.99 4.58 -9.18
C GLU A 78 -14.76 5.60 -10.30
N LYS A 79 -13.51 5.85 -10.69
CA LYS A 79 -13.12 6.69 -11.82
C LYS A 79 -12.95 5.94 -13.13
N GLY A 80 -13.31 4.64 -13.16
CA GLY A 80 -13.25 3.79 -14.36
C GLY A 80 -11.92 3.09 -14.59
N GLY A 81 -11.00 3.12 -13.62
CA GLY A 81 -9.73 2.40 -13.70
C GLY A 81 -9.81 1.03 -13.02
N GLU A 82 -9.40 -0.02 -13.72
CA GLU A 82 -9.39 -1.38 -13.18
C GLU A 82 -8.04 -1.74 -12.52
N PHE A 83 -7.62 -0.92 -11.55
CA PHE A 83 -6.37 -1.13 -10.84
C PHE A 83 -6.55 -0.87 -9.36
N SER A 84 -6.05 -1.78 -8.53
CA SER A 84 -5.89 -1.60 -7.10
C SER A 84 -4.51 -2.07 -6.68
N TYR A 85 -3.92 -1.39 -5.71
CA TYR A 85 -2.57 -1.69 -5.24
C TYR A 85 -2.50 -1.56 -3.73
N PHE A 86 -2.00 -2.61 -3.07
CA PHE A 86 -1.85 -2.68 -1.63
C PHE A 86 -0.39 -2.90 -1.25
N MET A 87 0.14 -2.01 -0.42
CA MET A 87 1.41 -2.28 0.24
C MET A 87 1.21 -3.34 1.32
N GLN A 88 1.79 -4.49 1.12
CA GLN A 88 1.76 -5.57 2.08
C GLN A 88 2.76 -5.34 3.21
N ARG A 89 2.34 -5.66 4.44
CA ARG A 89 3.21 -5.74 5.61
C ARG A 89 3.18 -7.15 6.16
N SER A 90 4.35 -7.72 6.44
CA SER A 90 4.44 -9.11 6.87
C SER A 90 5.57 -9.33 7.87
N VAL A 91 5.45 -10.39 8.62
CA VAL A 91 6.51 -10.95 9.47
C VAL A 91 6.90 -12.30 8.88
N VAL A 92 8.18 -12.51 8.66
CA VAL A 92 8.70 -13.76 8.07
C VAL A 92 9.67 -14.44 9.03
N GLY A 93 9.61 -15.77 9.08
CA GLY A 93 10.55 -16.59 9.79
C GLY A 93 11.79 -16.92 8.93
N ALA A 94 12.87 -17.34 9.59
CA ALA A 94 14.05 -17.82 8.90
C ALA A 94 13.78 -19.13 8.15
N PRO A 95 14.48 -19.42 7.04
CA PRO A 95 14.43 -20.73 6.40
C PRO A 95 14.79 -21.86 7.40
N GLY A 96 14.04 -22.96 7.35
CA GLY A 96 14.26 -24.09 8.24
C GLY A 96 13.67 -23.93 9.66
N MET A 97 12.85 -22.90 9.91
CA MET A 97 12.08 -22.81 11.15
C MET A 97 11.25 -24.08 11.37
N SER A 98 11.28 -24.63 12.61
CA SER A 98 10.51 -25.83 12.95
C SER A 98 9.00 -25.59 12.86
N GLU A 99 8.24 -26.65 12.59
CA GLU A 99 6.76 -26.61 12.57
C GLU A 99 6.19 -26.09 13.89
N GLU A 100 6.77 -26.51 15.02
CA GLU A 100 6.36 -26.07 16.35
C GLU A 100 6.53 -24.55 16.51
N ALA A 101 7.72 -24.02 16.12
CA ALA A 101 7.97 -22.57 16.17
C ALA A 101 7.03 -21.80 15.24
N ARG A 102 6.77 -22.34 14.03
CA ARG A 102 5.85 -21.73 13.08
C ARG A 102 4.43 -21.68 13.64
N ALA A 103 3.95 -22.75 14.21
CA ALA A 103 2.64 -22.82 14.85
C ALA A 103 2.53 -21.84 16.02
N TYR A 104 3.53 -21.78 16.87
CA TYR A 104 3.60 -20.84 17.99
C TYR A 104 3.50 -19.38 17.55
N TYR A 105 4.30 -18.97 16.56
CA TYR A 105 4.27 -17.58 16.08
C TYR A 105 2.98 -17.26 15.33
N THR A 106 2.41 -18.19 14.58
CA THR A 106 1.10 -18.00 13.94
C THR A 106 0.01 -17.75 14.98
N GLU A 107 -0.03 -18.56 16.05
CA GLU A 107 -0.97 -18.34 17.14
C GLU A 107 -0.74 -17.00 17.85
N LEU A 108 0.52 -16.66 18.12
CA LEU A 108 0.90 -15.39 18.76
C LEU A 108 0.41 -14.19 17.95
N PHE A 109 0.70 -14.15 16.65
CA PHE A 109 0.28 -13.05 15.78
C PHE A 109 -1.22 -13.02 15.57
N THR A 110 -1.90 -14.17 15.58
CA THR A 110 -3.37 -14.22 15.58
C THR A 110 -3.96 -13.57 16.84
N LYS A 111 -3.39 -13.84 18.02
CA LYS A 111 -3.79 -13.18 19.26
C LYS A 111 -3.55 -11.66 19.21
N VAL A 112 -2.39 -11.25 18.71
CA VAL A 112 -2.08 -9.82 18.53
C VAL A 112 -3.09 -9.16 17.58
N TYR A 113 -3.35 -9.76 16.42
CA TYR A 113 -4.29 -9.24 15.43
C TYR A 113 -5.70 -9.05 16.01
N ASN A 114 -6.16 -9.96 16.86
CA ASN A 114 -7.48 -9.91 17.49
C ASN A 114 -7.51 -9.02 18.76
N SER A 115 -6.40 -8.43 19.17
CA SER A 115 -6.37 -7.55 20.35
C SER A 115 -6.97 -6.17 20.06
N GLU A 116 -7.55 -5.55 21.10
CA GLU A 116 -8.07 -4.18 21.02
C GLU A 116 -6.99 -3.16 20.62
N ASP A 117 -5.77 -3.34 21.13
CA ASP A 117 -4.63 -2.48 20.79
C ASP A 117 -4.27 -2.52 19.31
N TRP A 118 -4.29 -3.72 18.70
CA TRP A 118 -4.05 -3.86 17.27
C TRP A 118 -5.17 -3.24 16.44
N GLN A 119 -6.42 -3.48 16.80
CA GLN A 119 -7.59 -2.92 16.11
C GLN A 119 -7.57 -1.38 16.17
N ALA A 120 -7.24 -0.81 17.33
CA ALA A 120 -7.06 0.64 17.48
C ALA A 120 -5.89 1.17 16.62
N TYR A 121 -4.76 0.45 16.60
CA TYR A 121 -3.61 0.79 15.76
C TYR A 121 -3.95 0.73 14.27
N GLN A 122 -4.60 -0.36 13.83
CA GLN A 122 -5.02 -0.57 12.44
C GLN A 122 -5.95 0.56 11.97
N SER A 123 -6.95 0.90 12.76
CA SER A 123 -7.87 2.00 12.49
C SER A 123 -7.14 3.34 12.41
N LYS A 124 -6.32 3.67 13.41
CA LYS A 124 -5.53 4.93 13.45
C LYS A 124 -4.59 5.09 12.26
N LYS A 125 -4.08 3.99 11.72
CA LYS A 125 -3.14 3.98 10.59
C LYS A 125 -3.79 3.77 9.23
N SER A 126 -5.11 3.64 9.18
CA SER A 126 -5.86 3.26 7.96
C SER A 126 -5.28 2.01 7.28
N LEU A 127 -4.91 1.01 8.08
CA LEU A 127 -4.51 -0.28 7.54
C LEU A 127 -5.77 -1.05 7.15
N MET A 128 -5.76 -1.62 5.97
CA MET A 128 -6.85 -2.41 5.41
C MET A 128 -6.41 -3.85 5.23
N GLY A 129 -7.38 -4.77 5.23
CA GLY A 129 -7.15 -6.19 4.97
C GLY A 129 -7.10 -7.04 6.23
N ASP A 130 -7.05 -8.34 5.99
CA ASP A 130 -7.11 -9.38 7.01
C ASP A 130 -5.75 -10.01 7.27
N LEU A 131 -5.61 -10.65 8.43
CA LEU A 131 -4.44 -11.47 8.73
C LEU A 131 -4.44 -12.71 7.83
N MET A 132 -3.36 -12.91 7.10
CA MET A 132 -3.11 -14.11 6.31
C MET A 132 -1.91 -14.86 6.87
N SER A 133 -1.97 -16.19 6.85
CA SER A 133 -0.85 -17.05 7.26
C SER A 133 -0.84 -18.35 6.46
N GLY A 134 0.25 -19.12 6.56
CA GLY A 134 0.40 -20.43 5.91
C GLY A 134 0.21 -20.37 4.39
N ASP A 135 -0.57 -21.31 3.85
CA ASP A 135 -0.76 -21.45 2.41
C ASP A 135 -1.50 -20.26 1.81
N GLN A 136 -2.49 -19.70 2.50
CA GLN A 136 -3.21 -18.51 2.07
C GLN A 136 -2.25 -17.34 1.81
N LEU A 137 -1.29 -17.09 2.72
CA LEU A 137 -0.29 -16.02 2.54
C LEU A 137 0.67 -16.36 1.41
N SER A 138 1.05 -17.64 1.27
CA SER A 138 1.96 -18.10 0.21
C SER A 138 1.33 -17.96 -1.18
N ASP A 139 0.04 -18.27 -1.30
CA ASP A 139 -0.71 -18.10 -2.56
C ASP A 139 -0.85 -16.62 -2.89
N TYR A 140 -1.25 -15.78 -1.93
CA TYR A 140 -1.30 -14.35 -2.09
C TYR A 140 0.03 -13.74 -2.55
N TRP A 141 1.16 -14.18 -2.00
CA TRP A 141 2.48 -13.72 -2.42
C TRP A 141 2.84 -14.12 -3.86
N ARG A 142 2.45 -15.33 -4.27
CA ARG A 142 2.65 -15.77 -5.65
C ARG A 142 1.86 -14.90 -6.63
N ASP A 143 0.59 -14.68 -6.33
CA ASP A 143 -0.28 -13.84 -7.15
C ASP A 143 0.24 -12.39 -7.22
N GLN A 144 0.67 -11.83 -6.09
CA GLN A 144 1.24 -10.49 -6.07
C GLN A 144 2.55 -10.39 -6.85
N ARG A 145 3.43 -11.38 -6.74
CA ARG A 145 4.66 -11.44 -7.55
C ARG A 145 4.33 -11.43 -9.03
N ASP A 146 3.41 -12.27 -9.46
CA ASP A 146 3.06 -12.42 -10.87
C ASP A 146 2.40 -11.13 -11.41
N ASN A 147 1.54 -10.49 -10.63
CA ASN A 147 0.98 -9.18 -10.94
C ASN A 147 2.05 -8.09 -11.07
N HIS A 148 3.00 -8.02 -10.14
CA HIS A 148 4.11 -7.06 -10.20
C HIS A 148 4.99 -7.31 -11.43
N GLU A 149 5.31 -8.57 -11.72
CA GLU A 149 6.09 -8.92 -12.92
C GLU A 149 5.37 -8.47 -14.19
N GLN A 150 4.06 -8.69 -14.28
CA GLN A 150 3.26 -8.24 -15.43
C GLN A 150 3.30 -6.72 -15.59
N ILE A 151 3.11 -5.96 -14.51
CA ILE A 151 3.15 -4.49 -14.53
C ILE A 151 4.53 -4.00 -14.97
N LEU A 152 5.60 -4.55 -14.39
CA LEU A 152 6.98 -4.15 -14.70
C LEU A 152 7.39 -4.50 -16.14
N ARG A 153 6.89 -5.62 -16.69
CA ARG A 153 7.10 -5.96 -18.10
C ARG A 153 6.33 -5.01 -19.03
N SER A 154 5.07 -4.71 -18.71
CA SER A 154 4.24 -3.82 -19.54
C SER A 154 4.78 -2.39 -19.58
N SER A 155 5.40 -1.91 -18.49
CA SER A 155 6.05 -0.60 -18.42
C SER A 155 7.47 -0.58 -19.02
N GLY A 156 8.03 -1.75 -19.40
CA GLY A 156 9.40 -1.86 -19.90
C GLY A 156 10.48 -1.74 -18.82
N ALA A 157 10.12 -1.76 -17.55
CA ALA A 157 11.06 -1.69 -16.42
C ALA A 157 11.90 -2.97 -16.27
N ILE A 158 11.37 -4.10 -16.71
CA ILE A 158 12.07 -5.40 -16.82
C ILE A 158 11.81 -6.04 -18.19
N ARG A 159 12.75 -6.91 -18.63
CA ARG A 159 12.68 -7.66 -19.91
C ARG A 159 12.14 -9.07 -19.72
#